data_7ab06a4cbb2a09040610dbfa59d96a0b
#
_entry.id   7ab06a4cbb2a09040610dbfa59d96a0b
#
_cell.length_a   1.000
_cell.length_b   1.000
_cell.length_c   1.000
_cell.angle_alpha   90.00
_cell.angle_beta   90.00
_cell.angle_gamma   90.00
#
_symmetry.space_group_name_H-M   'P 1'
#
loop_
_entity.id
_entity.type
_entity.pdbx_description
1 polymer ?
#
loop_
_entity_poly.entity_id
_entity_poly.type
_entity_poly.pdbx_seq_one_letter_code
_entity_poly.pdbx_strand_id
1 'polypeptide(L)'
;MGKNGQLSITDVAYRPTLGAPLGMDVLDFAELRIRGDRRGIDLAAPQRPDFHHLIHVGAGTLRHTVDFSEHVLGPGSWLWVRSGQVHQYTPEDLAAARGTLVIWKPGFVDAEVPFEQGPLVPEGPHARAAQLALRHLTHEYADLSSIPLQAHIETLRLLLTVLLLRLAHARPDAPATHRPGGTFAHYHAAVERDFADTHRVADYAAALGYNTRTLTRATLAATGMTAKQYLDARILLEAKRLLVHTDAPAAEISRRLGFREPGDFSKFFRKRDGRTPQWFRAVARGATRAAESTENPTTR
;
A
#
# COMPACT_ATOMS: atom_id res chain seq x y z
N MET A 1 4.00 25.34 22.92
CA MET A 1 2.64 24.79 23.18
C MET A 1 1.99 24.53 21.83
N GLY A 2 2.18 23.33 21.28
CA GLY A 2 1.64 22.90 19.98
C GLY A 2 0.16 22.58 20.08
N LYS A 3 -0.57 23.13 19.17
CA LYS A 3 -2.01 22.93 19.00
C LYS A 3 -2.28 21.52 18.49
N ASN A 4 -3.23 20.85 19.16
CA ASN A 4 -3.95 19.64 18.72
C ASN A 4 -3.12 18.43 18.27
N GLY A 5 -3.32 17.28 18.92
CA GLY A 5 -2.73 15.98 18.63
C GLY A 5 -3.04 15.40 17.23
N GLN A 6 -2.78 16.19 16.21
CA GLN A 6 -2.93 15.81 14.81
C GLN A 6 -1.61 15.19 14.36
N LEU A 7 -1.60 13.87 14.21
CA LEU A 7 -0.52 13.18 13.52
C LEU A 7 -0.58 13.58 12.04
N SER A 8 0.25 14.55 11.65
CA SER A 8 0.39 14.92 10.24
C SER A 8 1.10 13.78 9.51
N ILE A 9 0.57 13.37 8.35
CA ILE A 9 1.30 12.45 7.49
C ILE A 9 2.53 13.14 6.92
N THR A 10 3.64 12.43 6.96
CA THR A 10 4.86 12.81 6.27
C THR A 10 4.89 12.16 4.90
N ASP A 11 4.85 12.95 3.82
CA ASP A 11 5.12 12.46 2.48
C ASP A 11 6.62 12.16 2.35
N VAL A 12 6.95 10.91 2.00
CA VAL A 12 8.34 10.45 1.92
C VAL A 12 8.68 10.17 0.46
N ALA A 13 9.53 11.02 -0.12
CA ALA A 13 10.02 10.83 -1.48
C ALA A 13 11.18 9.81 -1.53
N TYR A 14 11.18 8.99 -2.58
CA TYR A 14 12.30 8.08 -2.84
C TYR A 14 13.62 8.85 -3.04
N ARG A 15 14.64 8.47 -2.28
CA ARG A 15 16.00 8.99 -2.40
C ARG A 15 16.99 7.84 -2.29
N PRO A 16 17.80 7.57 -3.32
CA PRO A 16 18.74 6.44 -3.33
C PRO A 16 19.79 6.56 -2.23
N THR A 17 20.16 5.43 -1.65
CA THR A 17 21.17 5.34 -0.58
C THR A 17 22.59 5.50 -1.12
N LEU A 18 22.90 4.86 -2.23
CA LEU A 18 24.24 4.76 -2.77
C LEU A 18 24.63 5.88 -3.76
N GLY A 19 23.79 6.92 -3.87
CA GLY A 19 24.05 8.02 -4.83
C GLY A 19 23.82 7.65 -6.30
N ALA A 20 23.76 6.36 -6.63
CA ALA A 20 23.44 5.88 -7.97
C ALA A 20 21.92 5.79 -8.15
N PRO A 21 21.37 6.18 -9.31
CA PRO A 21 19.91 6.16 -9.56
C PRO A 21 19.42 4.74 -9.88
N LEU A 22 19.62 3.79 -8.96
CA LEU A 22 19.27 2.39 -9.16
C LEU A 22 17.75 2.17 -9.29
N GLY A 23 16.92 3.07 -8.75
CA GLY A 23 15.47 2.91 -8.74
C GLY A 23 14.95 2.01 -7.63
N MET A 24 15.83 1.33 -6.91
CA MET A 24 15.55 0.53 -5.72
C MET A 24 16.64 0.63 -4.67
N ASP A 25 16.32 0.27 -3.42
CA ASP A 25 17.25 0.10 -2.31
C ASP A 25 16.92 -1.17 -1.51
N VAL A 26 17.93 -1.74 -0.87
CA VAL A 26 17.79 -2.80 0.12
C VAL A 26 18.42 -2.32 1.43
N LEU A 27 17.67 -2.38 2.51
CA LEU A 27 18.05 -1.89 3.84
C LEU A 27 17.75 -2.96 4.88
N ASP A 28 18.53 -3.05 5.94
CA ASP A 28 18.08 -3.69 7.17
C ASP A 28 17.31 -2.71 8.08
N PHE A 29 16.68 -3.20 9.14
CA PHE A 29 15.90 -2.35 10.06
C PHE A 29 16.78 -1.36 10.85
N ALA A 30 18.05 -1.70 11.12
CA ALA A 30 18.98 -0.80 11.79
C ALA A 30 19.35 0.37 10.87
N GLU A 31 19.64 0.06 9.61
CA GLU A 31 19.93 1.06 8.57
C GLU A 31 18.71 1.95 8.29
N LEU A 32 17.51 1.38 8.24
CA LEU A 32 16.27 2.17 8.11
C LEU A 32 16.14 3.21 9.23
N ARG A 33 16.42 2.83 10.50
CA ARG A 33 16.38 3.75 11.64
C ARG A 33 17.40 4.88 11.48
N ILE A 34 18.67 4.52 11.21
CA ILE A 34 19.74 5.50 10.98
C ILE A 34 19.38 6.46 9.84
N ARG A 35 18.78 5.95 8.78
CA ARG A 35 18.36 6.74 7.63
C ARG A 35 17.19 7.67 7.97
N GLY A 36 16.22 7.20 8.77
CA GLY A 36 15.13 8.00 9.30
C GLY A 36 15.67 9.18 10.11
N ASP A 37 16.54 8.92 11.07
CA ASP A 37 17.15 9.93 11.93
C ASP A 37 17.93 10.98 11.12
N ARG A 38 18.78 10.55 10.20
CA ARG A 38 19.57 11.45 9.33
C ARG A 38 18.72 12.35 8.45
N ARG A 39 17.51 11.92 8.10
CA ARG A 39 16.58 12.66 7.24
C ARG A 39 15.52 13.42 8.01
N GLY A 40 15.52 13.33 9.33
CA GLY A 40 14.51 13.93 10.19
C GLY A 40 13.12 13.33 9.99
N ILE A 41 13.06 12.05 9.57
CA ILE A 41 11.80 11.31 9.37
C ILE A 41 11.49 10.57 10.67
N ASP A 42 10.41 10.94 11.32
CA ASP A 42 9.88 10.20 12.45
C ASP A 42 9.18 8.92 11.96
N LEU A 43 9.83 7.77 12.15
CA LEU A 43 9.29 6.47 11.76
C LEU A 43 8.04 6.06 12.57
N ALA A 44 7.84 6.68 13.75
CA ALA A 44 6.65 6.48 14.56
C ALA A 44 5.45 7.31 14.08
N ALA A 45 5.68 8.33 13.27
CA ALA A 45 4.61 9.10 12.65
C ALA A 45 4.06 8.39 11.40
N PRO A 46 2.78 8.59 11.05
CA PRO A 46 2.24 8.10 9.79
C PRO A 46 3.01 8.67 8.59
N GLN A 47 3.42 7.81 7.69
CA GLN A 47 4.19 8.12 6.49
C GLN A 47 3.44 7.68 5.23
N ARG A 48 3.59 8.44 4.15
CA ARG A 48 3.08 8.07 2.82
C ARG A 48 4.23 8.14 1.81
N PRO A 49 4.88 7.00 1.52
CA PRO A 49 5.95 6.95 0.54
C PRO A 49 5.42 7.02 -0.89
N ASP A 50 6.19 7.65 -1.78
CA ASP A 50 5.98 7.60 -3.23
C ASP A 50 6.59 6.37 -3.90
N PHE A 51 6.99 5.37 -3.10
CA PHE A 51 7.64 4.14 -3.50
C PHE A 51 7.06 2.93 -2.77
N HIS A 52 7.33 1.73 -3.27
CA HIS A 52 6.90 0.48 -2.65
C HIS A 52 7.85 0.06 -1.53
N HIS A 53 7.31 -0.60 -0.50
CA HIS A 53 8.06 -1.27 0.55
C HIS A 53 7.71 -2.75 0.59
N LEU A 54 8.69 -3.63 0.54
CA LEU A 54 8.53 -5.04 0.88
C LEU A 54 9.31 -5.31 2.16
N ILE A 55 8.59 -5.56 3.23
CA ILE A 55 9.13 -5.81 4.57
C ILE A 55 9.25 -7.32 4.76
N HIS A 56 10.42 -7.81 5.14
CA HIS A 56 10.65 -9.18 5.59
C HIS A 56 11.15 -9.18 7.02
N VAL A 57 10.48 -9.89 7.91
CA VAL A 57 10.92 -10.09 9.30
C VAL A 57 11.67 -11.40 9.41
N GLY A 58 12.97 -11.33 9.74
CA GLY A 58 13.82 -12.50 9.92
C GLY A 58 13.83 -13.02 11.36
N ALA A 59 13.73 -12.10 12.34
CA ALA A 59 13.68 -12.45 13.77
C ALA A 59 12.95 -11.36 14.57
N GLY A 60 12.38 -11.74 15.71
CA GLY A 60 11.56 -10.84 16.52
C GLY A 60 10.16 -10.67 15.99
N THR A 61 9.46 -9.66 16.49
CA THR A 61 8.08 -9.32 16.07
C THR A 61 8.01 -7.84 15.76
N LEU A 62 7.35 -7.50 14.67
CA LEU A 62 7.14 -6.11 14.23
C LEU A 62 5.64 -5.84 14.08
N ARG A 63 5.09 -4.95 14.91
CA ARG A 63 3.78 -4.35 14.68
C ARG A 63 3.92 -3.24 13.67
N HIS A 64 3.09 -3.30 12.64
CA HIS A 64 3.13 -2.36 11.54
C HIS A 64 1.73 -2.00 11.08
N THR A 65 1.39 -0.73 11.09
CA THR A 65 0.09 -0.26 10.62
C THR A 65 0.20 0.12 9.15
N VAL A 66 -0.74 -0.38 8.33
CA VAL A 66 -0.89 0.01 6.92
C VAL A 66 -2.32 0.44 6.69
N ASP A 67 -2.49 1.65 6.21
CA ASP A 67 -3.77 2.33 6.13
C ASP A 67 -4.48 2.27 7.50
N PHE A 68 -5.58 1.68 7.66
CA PHE A 68 -6.31 1.61 8.95
C PHE A 68 -6.24 0.22 9.59
N SER A 69 -5.29 -0.62 9.15
CA SER A 69 -5.13 -1.99 9.62
C SER A 69 -3.79 -2.19 10.30
N GLU A 70 -3.82 -2.73 11.51
CA GLU A 70 -2.62 -3.16 12.23
C GLU A 70 -2.28 -4.61 11.86
N HIS A 71 -1.01 -4.85 11.60
CA HIS A 71 -0.45 -6.16 11.28
C HIS A 71 0.65 -6.53 12.29
N VAL A 72 0.64 -7.77 12.76
CA VAL A 72 1.69 -8.34 13.60
C VAL A 72 2.51 -9.29 12.75
N LEU A 73 3.78 -8.94 12.51
CA LEU A 73 4.70 -9.68 11.66
C LEU A 73 5.68 -10.43 12.51
N GLY A 74 5.61 -11.75 12.49
CA GLY A 74 6.59 -12.64 13.11
C GLY A 74 7.72 -13.06 12.17
N PRO A 75 8.66 -13.92 12.63
CA PRO A 75 9.74 -14.44 11.79
C PRO A 75 9.20 -15.15 10.54
N GLY A 76 9.80 -14.87 9.39
CA GLY A 76 9.37 -15.41 8.09
C GLY A 76 8.21 -14.66 7.44
N SER A 77 7.64 -13.66 8.11
CA SER A 77 6.56 -12.83 7.53
C SER A 77 7.09 -11.85 6.50
N TRP A 78 6.25 -11.62 5.50
CA TRP A 78 6.42 -10.62 4.45
C TRP A 78 5.20 -9.70 4.42
N LEU A 79 5.42 -8.41 4.24
CA LEU A 79 4.36 -7.42 4.07
C LEU A 79 4.75 -6.45 2.95
N TRP A 80 3.88 -6.28 1.97
CA TRP A 80 4.06 -5.29 0.92
C TRP A 80 3.20 -4.06 1.19
N VAL A 81 3.86 -2.94 1.46
CA VAL A 81 3.25 -1.61 1.50
C VAL A 81 3.43 -0.97 0.12
N ARG A 82 2.34 -0.64 -0.53
CA ARG A 82 2.36 -0.04 -1.87
C ARG A 82 2.62 1.46 -1.82
N SER A 83 3.20 1.99 -2.87
CA SER A 83 3.31 3.45 -3.06
C SER A 83 1.96 4.14 -2.80
N GLY A 84 1.98 5.24 -2.04
CA GLY A 84 0.79 6.01 -1.66
C GLY A 84 -0.03 5.42 -0.51
N GLN A 85 0.24 4.21 -0.02
CA GLN A 85 -0.36 3.73 1.23
C GLN A 85 0.24 4.47 2.43
N VAL A 86 -0.61 4.73 3.41
CA VAL A 86 -0.15 5.30 4.67
C VAL A 86 0.27 4.18 5.60
N HIS A 87 1.49 4.24 6.11
CA HIS A 87 2.00 3.25 7.05
C HIS A 87 2.74 3.88 8.21
N GLN A 88 2.94 3.09 9.27
CA GLN A 88 3.59 3.52 10.50
C GLN A 88 4.29 2.35 11.17
N TYR A 89 5.52 2.56 11.63
CA TYR A 89 6.25 1.59 12.44
C TYR A 89 5.98 1.77 13.93
N THR A 90 6.10 0.68 14.69
CA THR A 90 6.24 0.76 16.16
C THR A 90 7.74 0.81 16.45
N PRO A 91 8.29 1.92 16.99
CA PRO A 91 9.73 2.12 17.13
C PRO A 91 10.42 1.05 17.97
N GLU A 92 9.76 0.61 19.07
CA GLU A 92 10.28 -0.40 19.99
C GLU A 92 10.44 -1.75 19.28
N ASP A 93 9.42 -2.13 18.50
CA ASP A 93 9.43 -3.37 17.74
C ASP A 93 10.47 -3.31 16.61
N LEU A 94 10.55 -2.18 15.91
CA LEU A 94 11.56 -1.97 14.86
C LEU A 94 12.98 -2.01 15.41
N ALA A 95 13.19 -1.61 16.68
CA ALA A 95 14.48 -1.70 17.35
C ALA A 95 14.82 -3.13 17.79
N ALA A 96 13.83 -3.90 18.19
CA ALA A 96 14.00 -5.27 18.71
C ALA A 96 14.01 -6.32 17.59
N ALA A 97 13.25 -6.11 16.52
CA ALA A 97 13.18 -7.04 15.39
C ALA A 97 14.40 -6.91 14.46
N ARG A 98 14.64 -7.96 13.70
CA ARG A 98 15.63 -7.99 12.62
C ARG A 98 14.94 -8.38 11.32
N GLY A 99 15.23 -7.65 10.27
CA GLY A 99 14.59 -7.89 8.98
C GLY A 99 15.21 -7.07 7.86
N THR A 100 14.68 -7.27 6.68
CA THR A 100 15.12 -6.60 5.45
C THR A 100 13.95 -5.83 4.86
N LEU A 101 14.21 -4.63 4.41
CA LEU A 101 13.31 -3.78 3.66
C LEU A 101 13.85 -3.63 2.25
N VAL A 102 13.04 -4.02 1.26
CA VAL A 102 13.31 -3.74 -0.15
C VAL A 102 12.36 -2.63 -0.57
N ILE A 103 12.90 -1.52 -1.06
CA ILE A 103 12.10 -0.39 -1.55
C ILE A 103 12.39 -0.15 -3.03
N TRP A 104 11.38 0.24 -3.80
CA TRP A 104 11.56 0.55 -5.22
C TRP A 104 10.50 1.52 -5.73
N LYS A 105 10.85 2.28 -6.76
CA LYS A 105 9.94 3.22 -7.43
C LYS A 105 8.84 2.50 -8.19
N PRO A 106 7.62 3.07 -8.28
CA PRO A 106 6.62 2.63 -9.25
C PRO A 106 7.22 2.59 -10.66
N GLY A 107 6.93 1.53 -11.43
CA GLY A 107 7.49 1.31 -12.76
C GLY A 107 8.91 0.75 -12.80
N PHE A 108 9.58 0.53 -11.66
CA PHE A 108 10.87 -0.16 -11.65
C PHE A 108 10.73 -1.64 -12.04
N VAL A 109 9.65 -2.27 -11.63
CA VAL A 109 9.27 -3.64 -12.01
C VAL A 109 7.96 -3.57 -12.77
N ASP A 110 7.95 -4.07 -14.00
CA ASP A 110 6.74 -4.14 -14.84
C ASP A 110 5.81 -5.30 -14.47
N ALA A 111 6.24 -6.17 -13.55
CA ALA A 111 5.44 -7.30 -13.11
C ALA A 111 4.29 -6.82 -12.23
N GLU A 112 3.09 -6.87 -12.76
CA GLU A 112 1.84 -6.88 -11.98
C GLU A 112 1.79 -8.17 -11.17
N VAL A 113 2.46 -8.16 -10.01
CA VAL A 113 2.44 -9.28 -9.10
C VAL A 113 1.17 -9.16 -8.25
N PRO A 114 0.22 -10.10 -8.37
CA PRO A 114 -0.97 -10.11 -7.53
C PRO A 114 -0.56 -10.44 -6.09
N PHE A 115 -0.36 -9.40 -5.32
CA PHE A 115 -0.08 -9.52 -3.90
C PHE A 115 -1.32 -9.00 -3.15
N GLU A 116 -2.02 -9.86 -2.43
CA GLU A 116 -3.15 -9.44 -1.60
C GLU A 116 -2.69 -8.52 -0.48
N GLN A 117 -3.59 -7.66 -0.02
CA GLN A 117 -3.33 -6.82 1.13
C GLN A 117 -3.18 -7.69 2.38
N GLY A 118 -2.09 -7.49 3.12
CA GLY A 118 -1.82 -8.17 4.37
C GLY A 118 -0.53 -9.00 4.38
N PRO A 119 -0.16 -9.53 5.56
CA PRO A 119 1.04 -10.31 5.72
C PRO A 119 0.93 -11.68 5.01
N LEU A 120 2.07 -12.12 4.50
CA LEU A 120 2.26 -13.45 3.94
C LEU A 120 3.36 -14.17 4.74
N VAL A 121 3.11 -15.41 5.11
CA VAL A 121 4.11 -16.31 5.68
C VAL A 121 4.25 -17.52 4.76
N PRO A 122 5.23 -17.52 3.84
CA PRO A 122 5.50 -18.67 2.99
C PRO A 122 5.95 -19.87 3.81
N GLU A 123 5.57 -21.08 3.40
CA GLU A 123 5.96 -22.32 4.07
C GLU A 123 6.76 -23.24 3.17
N GLY A 124 7.49 -24.16 3.77
CA GLY A 124 8.17 -25.27 3.09
C GLY A 124 9.09 -24.81 1.94
N PRO A 125 8.93 -25.34 0.72
CA PRO A 125 9.75 -24.99 -0.44
C PRO A 125 9.61 -23.53 -0.86
N HIS A 126 8.42 -22.94 -0.68
CA HIS A 126 8.16 -21.54 -1.04
C HIS A 126 8.93 -20.57 -0.13
N ALA A 127 8.98 -20.83 1.17
CA ALA A 127 9.78 -20.05 2.11
C ALA A 127 11.27 -20.08 1.73
N ARG A 128 11.82 -21.27 1.45
CA ARG A 128 13.22 -21.42 1.02
C ARG A 128 13.50 -20.66 -0.29
N ALA A 129 12.60 -20.76 -1.27
CA ALA A 129 12.77 -20.09 -2.57
C ALA A 129 12.72 -18.56 -2.44
N ALA A 130 11.81 -18.01 -1.63
CA ALA A 130 11.71 -16.58 -1.36
C ALA A 130 12.97 -16.06 -0.62
N GLN A 131 13.45 -16.79 0.38
CA GLN A 131 14.68 -16.41 1.09
C GLN A 131 15.93 -16.48 0.20
N LEU A 132 16.05 -17.46 -0.70
CA LEU A 132 17.13 -17.53 -1.67
C LEU A 132 17.11 -16.33 -2.61
N ALA A 133 15.92 -15.98 -3.12
CA ALA A 133 15.74 -14.82 -3.99
C ALA A 133 16.10 -13.51 -3.28
N LEU A 134 15.68 -13.34 -2.01
CA LEU A 134 16.05 -12.17 -1.22
C LEU A 134 17.55 -12.08 -0.99
N ARG A 135 18.19 -13.18 -0.60
CA ARG A 135 19.66 -13.20 -0.39
C ARG A 135 20.42 -12.86 -1.67
N HIS A 136 20.02 -13.37 -2.82
CA HIS A 136 20.64 -13.05 -4.10
C HIS A 136 20.46 -11.56 -4.42
N LEU A 137 19.25 -11.04 -4.28
CA LEU A 137 18.96 -9.62 -4.48
C LEU A 137 19.79 -8.72 -3.56
N THR A 138 19.92 -9.08 -2.27
CA THR A 138 20.73 -8.33 -1.30
C THR A 138 22.21 -8.38 -1.63
N HIS A 139 22.71 -9.53 -2.06
CA HIS A 139 24.11 -9.69 -2.46
C HIS A 139 24.44 -8.83 -3.69
N GLU A 140 23.62 -8.94 -4.72
CA GLU A 140 23.78 -8.14 -5.95
C GLU A 140 23.69 -6.64 -5.69
N TYR A 141 22.76 -6.21 -4.84
CA TYR A 141 22.60 -4.82 -4.44
C TYR A 141 23.86 -4.26 -3.75
N ALA A 142 24.57 -5.07 -2.98
CA ALA A 142 25.78 -4.66 -2.26
C ALA A 142 27.03 -4.55 -3.16
N ASP A 143 27.06 -5.21 -4.31
CA ASP A 143 28.20 -5.25 -5.22
C ASP A 143 27.98 -4.41 -6.49
N LEU A 144 28.15 -3.09 -6.36
CA LEU A 144 27.99 -2.14 -7.49
C LEU A 144 29.15 -2.14 -8.49
N SER A 145 30.22 -2.86 -8.23
CA SER A 145 31.47 -2.72 -8.98
C SER A 145 31.68 -3.80 -10.03
N SER A 146 30.90 -4.89 -10.01
CA SER A 146 31.15 -6.09 -10.78
C SER A 146 30.77 -6.00 -12.27
N ILE A 147 29.75 -5.17 -12.60
CA ILE A 147 29.23 -5.02 -13.96
C ILE A 147 28.82 -3.57 -14.26
N PRO A 148 28.66 -3.18 -15.55
CA PRO A 148 28.22 -1.85 -15.91
C PRO A 148 26.88 -1.49 -15.25
N LEU A 149 26.73 -0.23 -14.80
CA LEU A 149 25.56 0.25 -14.04
C LEU A 149 24.22 -0.13 -14.68
N GLN A 150 24.08 -0.02 -15.99
CA GLN A 150 22.81 -0.35 -16.67
C GLN A 150 22.51 -1.86 -16.60
N ALA A 151 23.52 -2.71 -16.74
CA ALA A 151 23.35 -4.15 -16.57
C ALA A 151 23.03 -4.50 -15.11
N HIS A 152 23.64 -3.80 -14.16
CA HIS A 152 23.36 -3.97 -12.74
C HIS A 152 21.89 -3.60 -12.39
N ILE A 153 21.39 -2.47 -12.90
CA ILE A 153 19.98 -2.07 -12.74
C ILE A 153 19.04 -3.15 -13.30
N GLU A 154 19.36 -3.69 -14.47
CA GLU A 154 18.54 -4.74 -15.08
C GLU A 154 18.57 -6.05 -14.27
N THR A 155 19.75 -6.44 -13.78
CA THR A 155 19.91 -7.61 -12.90
C THR A 155 19.08 -7.45 -11.63
N LEU A 156 19.14 -6.30 -10.96
CA LEU A 156 18.33 -6.00 -9.76
C LEU A 156 16.83 -6.04 -10.06
N ARG A 157 16.41 -5.53 -11.22
CA ARG A 157 15.00 -5.58 -11.67
C ARG A 157 14.51 -7.02 -11.83
N LEU A 158 15.32 -7.85 -12.50
CA LEU A 158 14.98 -9.27 -12.71
C LEU A 158 14.95 -10.04 -11.39
N LEU A 159 15.91 -9.83 -10.49
CA LEU A 159 15.95 -10.47 -9.18
C LEU A 159 14.78 -10.06 -8.29
N LEU A 160 14.42 -8.78 -8.28
CA LEU A 160 13.22 -8.32 -7.57
C LEU A 160 11.95 -8.94 -8.19
N THR A 161 11.87 -9.03 -9.51
CA THR A 161 10.75 -9.70 -10.19
C THR A 161 10.64 -11.16 -9.77
N VAL A 162 11.76 -11.89 -9.72
CA VAL A 162 11.79 -13.29 -9.25
C VAL A 162 11.30 -13.39 -7.80
N LEU A 163 11.78 -12.52 -6.91
CA LEU A 163 11.35 -12.49 -5.51
C LEU A 163 9.84 -12.29 -5.40
N LEU A 164 9.30 -11.26 -6.07
CA LEU A 164 7.88 -10.96 -6.05
C LEU A 164 7.02 -12.10 -6.61
N LEU A 165 7.44 -12.73 -7.70
CA LEU A 165 6.76 -13.91 -8.27
C LEU A 165 6.77 -15.10 -7.29
N ARG A 166 7.89 -15.35 -6.59
CA ARG A 166 7.95 -16.41 -5.57
C ARG A 166 6.98 -16.18 -4.43
N LEU A 167 6.87 -14.94 -3.95
CA LEU A 167 5.95 -14.56 -2.89
C LEU A 167 4.49 -14.64 -3.35
N ALA A 168 4.18 -14.21 -4.57
CA ALA A 168 2.81 -14.27 -5.12
C ALA A 168 2.27 -15.69 -5.21
N HIS A 169 3.14 -16.67 -5.47
CA HIS A 169 2.77 -18.09 -5.59
C HIS A 169 2.97 -18.89 -4.29
N ALA A 170 3.31 -18.24 -3.20
CA ALA A 170 3.56 -18.91 -1.93
C ALA A 170 2.30 -19.15 -1.08
N ARG A 171 1.13 -18.68 -1.51
CA ARG A 171 -0.15 -18.95 -0.84
C ARG A 171 -0.73 -20.27 -1.33
N PRO A 172 -1.04 -21.22 -0.42
CA PRO A 172 -1.62 -22.52 -0.79
C PRO A 172 -2.97 -22.42 -1.50
N ASP A 173 -3.75 -21.38 -1.17
CA ASP A 173 -5.12 -21.18 -1.64
C ASP A 173 -5.26 -20.05 -2.68
N ALA A 174 -4.15 -19.58 -3.26
CA ALA A 174 -4.25 -18.59 -4.33
C ALA A 174 -4.92 -19.25 -5.55
N PRO A 175 -6.13 -18.82 -5.94
CA PRO A 175 -6.79 -19.40 -7.09
C PRO A 175 -5.88 -19.26 -8.31
N ALA A 176 -5.81 -20.32 -9.14
CA ALA A 176 -4.99 -20.39 -10.36
C ALA A 176 -5.27 -19.25 -11.39
N THR A 177 -6.23 -18.38 -11.07
CA THR A 177 -6.64 -17.20 -11.84
C THR A 177 -5.69 -16.01 -11.71
N HIS A 178 -4.73 -16.05 -10.79
CA HIS A 178 -3.74 -14.96 -10.58
C HIS A 178 -2.48 -15.17 -11.44
N ARG A 179 -2.65 -15.45 -12.73
CA ARG A 179 -1.50 -15.38 -13.65
C ARG A 179 -1.11 -13.92 -13.88
N PRO A 180 0.18 -13.56 -13.86
CA PRO A 180 0.65 -12.27 -14.35
C PRO A 180 0.06 -11.99 -15.72
N GLY A 181 -0.55 -10.82 -15.92
CA GLY A 181 -1.27 -10.51 -17.18
C GLY A 181 -2.73 -10.98 -17.22
N GLY A 182 -3.31 -11.43 -16.10
CA GLY A 182 -4.72 -11.79 -16.03
C GLY A 182 -5.66 -10.57 -16.03
N THR A 183 -6.90 -10.76 -16.46
CA THR A 183 -7.93 -9.70 -16.54
C THR A 183 -8.05 -8.87 -15.26
N PHE A 184 -7.96 -9.52 -14.08
CA PHE A 184 -8.01 -8.80 -12.81
C PHE A 184 -6.77 -7.92 -12.60
N ALA A 185 -5.58 -8.41 -12.94
CA ALA A 185 -4.34 -7.64 -12.78
C ALA A 185 -4.37 -6.36 -13.64
N HIS A 186 -4.81 -6.46 -14.90
CA HIS A 186 -5.00 -5.29 -15.78
C HIS A 186 -6.04 -4.31 -15.20
N TYR A 187 -7.15 -4.82 -14.66
CA TYR A 187 -8.17 -4.00 -14.04
C TYR A 187 -7.66 -3.32 -12.76
N HIS A 188 -6.95 -4.05 -11.91
CA HIS A 188 -6.31 -3.50 -10.70
C HIS A 188 -5.37 -2.35 -11.04
N ALA A 189 -4.43 -2.56 -11.98
CA ALA A 189 -3.49 -1.50 -12.38
C ALA A 189 -4.19 -0.27 -12.97
N ALA A 190 -5.22 -0.48 -13.79
CA ALA A 190 -6.00 0.62 -14.33
C ALA A 190 -6.76 1.37 -13.22
N VAL A 191 -7.34 0.67 -12.24
CA VAL A 191 -8.01 1.30 -11.09
C VAL A 191 -7.00 2.10 -10.26
N GLU A 192 -5.82 1.56 -9.94
CA GLU A 192 -4.81 2.30 -9.16
C GLU A 192 -4.35 3.57 -9.87
N ARG A 193 -4.29 3.57 -11.19
CA ARG A 193 -3.89 4.74 -11.98
C ARG A 193 -5.00 5.78 -12.13
N ASP A 194 -6.23 5.33 -12.41
CA ASP A 194 -7.29 6.19 -12.95
C ASP A 194 -8.53 6.30 -12.02
N PHE A 195 -8.49 5.82 -10.77
CA PHE A 195 -9.67 5.81 -9.87
C PHE A 195 -10.25 7.22 -9.59
N ALA A 196 -9.44 8.27 -9.74
CA ALA A 196 -9.88 9.65 -9.60
C ALA A 196 -10.45 10.25 -10.90
N ASP A 197 -10.20 9.63 -12.05
CA ASP A 197 -10.64 10.14 -13.36
C ASP A 197 -12.00 9.59 -13.75
N THR A 198 -12.27 8.32 -13.44
CA THR A 198 -13.56 7.68 -13.72
C THR A 198 -14.02 6.72 -12.64
N HIS A 199 -15.31 6.77 -12.32
CA HIS A 199 -15.98 5.88 -11.37
C HIS A 199 -16.84 4.81 -12.05
N ARG A 200 -16.68 4.63 -13.36
CA ARG A 200 -17.51 3.75 -14.19
C ARG A 200 -16.70 2.54 -14.65
N VAL A 201 -17.12 1.35 -14.22
CA VAL A 201 -16.48 0.08 -14.65
C VAL A 201 -16.50 -0.09 -16.18
N ALA A 202 -17.49 0.50 -16.86
CA ALA A 202 -17.57 0.43 -18.31
C ALA A 202 -16.41 1.15 -19.01
N ASP A 203 -15.90 2.24 -18.42
CA ASP A 203 -14.78 2.99 -19.01
C ASP A 203 -13.48 2.16 -18.92
N TYR A 204 -13.25 1.51 -17.77
CA TYR A 204 -12.14 0.56 -17.61
C TYR A 204 -12.25 -0.64 -18.54
N ALA A 205 -13.48 -1.17 -18.68
CA ALA A 205 -13.72 -2.29 -19.58
C ALA A 205 -13.37 -1.93 -21.03
N ALA A 206 -13.82 -0.76 -21.49
CA ALA A 206 -13.51 -0.24 -22.83
C ALA A 206 -12.00 -0.01 -23.02
N ALA A 207 -11.35 0.66 -22.05
CA ALA A 207 -9.91 0.97 -22.12
C ALA A 207 -9.03 -0.30 -22.15
N LEU A 208 -9.46 -1.38 -21.47
CA LEU A 208 -8.73 -2.65 -21.39
C LEU A 208 -9.13 -3.67 -22.46
N GLY A 209 -10.08 -3.36 -23.34
CA GLY A 209 -10.57 -4.31 -24.35
C GLY A 209 -11.40 -5.46 -23.79
N TYR A 210 -12.00 -5.28 -22.61
CA TYR A 210 -12.87 -6.28 -21.97
C TYR A 210 -14.32 -5.79 -21.94
N ASN A 211 -15.25 -6.70 -21.63
CA ASN A 211 -16.60 -6.31 -21.22
C ASN A 211 -16.70 -6.26 -19.68
N THR A 212 -17.68 -5.52 -19.16
CA THR A 212 -17.88 -5.34 -17.71
C THR A 212 -18.16 -6.65 -16.96
N ARG A 213 -18.79 -7.63 -17.63
CA ARG A 213 -19.05 -8.94 -17.05
C ARG A 213 -17.75 -9.73 -16.86
N THR A 214 -16.83 -9.65 -17.82
CA THR A 214 -15.50 -10.29 -17.73
C THR A 214 -14.70 -9.68 -16.58
N LEU A 215 -14.66 -8.34 -16.47
CA LEU A 215 -13.99 -7.66 -15.34
C LEU A 215 -14.62 -8.08 -14.00
N THR A 216 -15.95 -8.06 -13.90
CA THR A 216 -16.65 -8.43 -12.67
C THR A 216 -16.36 -9.88 -12.26
N ARG A 217 -16.38 -10.83 -13.22
CA ARG A 217 -16.07 -12.24 -12.94
C ARG A 217 -14.63 -12.42 -12.46
N ALA A 218 -13.67 -11.76 -13.12
CA ALA A 218 -12.26 -11.85 -12.76
C ALA A 218 -12.00 -11.23 -11.38
N THR A 219 -12.61 -10.07 -11.08
CA THR A 219 -12.49 -9.39 -9.79
C THR A 219 -13.13 -10.21 -8.68
N LEU A 220 -14.33 -10.78 -8.92
CA LEU A 220 -15.01 -11.62 -7.94
C LEU A 220 -14.20 -12.86 -7.59
N ALA A 221 -13.62 -13.51 -8.60
CA ALA A 221 -12.76 -14.67 -8.39
C ALA A 221 -11.48 -14.33 -7.61
N ALA A 222 -10.94 -13.13 -7.80
CA ALA A 222 -9.69 -12.70 -7.17
C ALA A 222 -9.87 -12.11 -5.76
N THR A 223 -10.99 -11.42 -5.51
CA THR A 223 -11.15 -10.59 -4.30
C THR A 223 -12.45 -10.84 -3.53
N GLY A 224 -13.36 -11.65 -4.05
CA GLY A 224 -14.71 -11.79 -3.51
C GLY A 224 -15.63 -10.58 -3.74
N MET A 225 -15.16 -9.55 -4.43
CA MET A 225 -15.91 -8.32 -4.73
C MET A 225 -16.24 -8.22 -6.21
N THR A 226 -17.38 -7.60 -6.55
CA THR A 226 -17.64 -7.19 -7.94
C THR A 226 -16.64 -6.10 -8.36
N ALA A 227 -16.43 -5.91 -9.68
CA ALA A 227 -15.56 -4.84 -10.18
C ALA A 227 -15.97 -3.44 -9.65
N LYS A 228 -17.27 -3.18 -9.54
CA LYS A 228 -17.76 -1.90 -8.97
C LYS A 228 -17.47 -1.77 -7.48
N GLN A 229 -17.64 -2.82 -6.70
CA GLN A 229 -17.31 -2.81 -5.28
C GLN A 229 -15.81 -2.59 -5.06
N TYR A 230 -14.98 -3.21 -5.89
CA TYR A 230 -13.53 -3.05 -5.84
C TYR A 230 -13.10 -1.59 -6.11
N LEU A 231 -13.60 -0.99 -7.20
CA LEU A 231 -13.36 0.41 -7.53
C LEU A 231 -13.86 1.35 -6.42
N ASP A 232 -15.06 1.11 -5.91
CA ASP A 232 -15.64 1.91 -4.83
C ASP A 232 -14.83 1.80 -3.53
N ALA A 233 -14.31 0.61 -3.22
CA ALA A 233 -13.45 0.42 -2.05
C ALA A 233 -12.13 1.20 -2.18
N ARG A 234 -11.54 1.26 -3.38
CA ARG A 234 -10.32 2.03 -3.64
C ARG A 234 -10.57 3.54 -3.47
N ILE A 235 -11.67 4.05 -4.04
CA ILE A 235 -12.06 5.46 -3.90
C ILE A 235 -12.33 5.81 -2.43
N LEU A 236 -13.04 4.94 -1.71
CA LEU A 236 -13.33 5.14 -0.29
C LEU A 236 -12.06 5.17 0.56
N LEU A 237 -11.11 4.28 0.28
CA LEU A 237 -9.81 4.26 0.98
C LEU A 237 -9.08 5.58 0.81
N GLU A 238 -9.00 6.10 -0.42
CA GLU A 238 -8.35 7.39 -0.66
C GLU A 238 -9.11 8.55 -0.01
N ALA A 239 -10.45 8.52 -0.03
CA ALA A 239 -11.27 9.47 0.69
C ALA A 239 -10.96 9.50 2.20
N LYS A 240 -10.83 8.33 2.82
CA LYS A 240 -10.47 8.18 4.24
C LYS A 240 -9.08 8.75 4.52
N ARG A 241 -8.10 8.44 3.68
CA ARG A 241 -6.73 8.99 3.78
C ARG A 241 -6.75 10.51 3.74
N LEU A 242 -7.40 11.10 2.74
CA LEU A 242 -7.49 12.56 2.60
C LEU A 242 -8.23 13.22 3.77
N LEU A 243 -9.31 12.61 4.26
CA LEU A 243 -10.08 13.13 5.40
C LEU A 243 -9.25 13.15 6.69
N VAL A 244 -8.49 12.11 6.96
CA VAL A 244 -7.71 11.97 8.20
C VAL A 244 -6.46 12.83 8.15
N HIS A 245 -5.80 12.84 7.01
CA HIS A 245 -4.42 13.28 6.88
C HIS A 245 -4.23 14.64 6.19
N THR A 246 -5.31 15.29 5.76
CA THR A 246 -5.25 16.63 5.20
C THR A 246 -6.32 17.53 5.81
N ASP A 247 -6.07 18.84 5.83
CA ASP A 247 -7.07 19.84 6.21
C ASP A 247 -7.99 20.24 5.04
N ALA A 248 -7.83 19.60 3.90
CA ALA A 248 -8.61 19.89 2.70
C ALA A 248 -10.12 19.83 3.00
N PRO A 249 -10.91 20.85 2.64
CA PRO A 249 -12.36 20.82 2.76
C PRO A 249 -12.95 19.64 1.98
N ALA A 250 -14.12 19.13 2.42
CA ALA A 250 -14.79 18.03 1.74
C ALA A 250 -15.05 18.31 0.24
N ALA A 251 -15.29 19.57 -0.14
CA ALA A 251 -15.44 19.98 -1.52
C ALA A 251 -14.15 19.83 -2.35
N GLU A 252 -12.99 20.08 -1.75
CA GLU A 252 -11.70 19.87 -2.39
C GLU A 252 -11.39 18.38 -2.52
N ILE A 253 -11.64 17.59 -1.47
CA ILE A 253 -11.50 16.13 -1.52
C ILE A 253 -12.39 15.54 -2.61
N SER A 254 -13.65 16.00 -2.69
CA SER A 254 -14.59 15.61 -3.74
C SER A 254 -13.99 15.79 -5.15
N ARG A 255 -13.42 16.97 -5.42
CA ARG A 255 -12.78 17.26 -6.72
C ARG A 255 -11.55 16.40 -6.99
N ARG A 256 -10.69 16.21 -5.97
CA ARG A 256 -9.50 15.35 -6.08
C ARG A 256 -9.83 13.89 -6.38
N LEU A 257 -10.99 13.45 -5.93
CA LEU A 257 -11.51 12.10 -6.16
C LEU A 257 -12.39 11.98 -7.42
N GLY A 258 -12.49 13.03 -8.24
CA GLY A 258 -13.23 12.99 -9.51
C GLY A 258 -14.75 13.08 -9.39
N PHE A 259 -15.31 13.47 -8.24
CA PHE A 259 -16.75 13.73 -8.12
C PHE A 259 -17.08 15.10 -8.70
N ARG A 260 -18.16 15.17 -9.49
CA ARG A 260 -18.63 16.42 -10.11
C ARG A 260 -19.16 17.40 -9.07
N GLU A 261 -19.91 16.89 -8.08
CA GLU A 261 -20.54 17.67 -7.05
C GLU A 261 -20.12 17.20 -5.65
N PRO A 262 -19.86 18.12 -4.70
CA PRO A 262 -19.53 17.74 -3.31
C PRO A 262 -20.61 16.90 -2.62
N GLY A 263 -21.88 17.09 -3.02
CA GLY A 263 -23.00 16.30 -2.51
C GLY A 263 -22.94 14.83 -2.91
N ASP A 264 -22.42 14.53 -4.12
CA ASP A 264 -22.28 13.15 -4.60
C ASP A 264 -21.17 12.41 -3.85
N PHE A 265 -20.07 13.08 -3.55
CA PHE A 265 -19.03 12.55 -2.66
C PHE A 265 -19.60 12.21 -1.27
N SER A 266 -20.36 13.12 -0.67
CA SER A 266 -20.95 12.90 0.65
C SER A 266 -21.94 11.73 0.67
N LYS A 267 -22.77 11.59 -0.37
CA LYS A 267 -23.69 10.45 -0.57
C LYS A 267 -22.91 9.15 -0.78
N PHE A 268 -21.87 9.17 -1.63
CA PHE A 268 -21.00 8.03 -1.89
C PHE A 268 -20.34 7.54 -0.60
N PHE A 269 -19.69 8.44 0.13
CA PHE A 269 -18.99 8.13 1.37
C PHE A 269 -19.95 7.52 2.40
N ARG A 270 -21.07 8.19 2.67
CA ARG A 270 -22.09 7.71 3.63
C ARG A 270 -22.64 6.33 3.24
N LYS A 271 -22.89 6.09 1.95
CA LYS A 271 -23.39 4.79 1.47
C LYS A 271 -22.42 3.65 1.72
N ARG A 272 -21.09 3.93 1.74
CA ARG A 272 -20.03 2.93 1.85
C ARG A 272 -19.48 2.77 3.26
N ASP A 273 -19.35 3.88 4.00
CA ASP A 273 -18.80 3.91 5.35
C ASP A 273 -19.88 3.87 6.44
N GLY A 274 -21.13 4.19 6.08
CA GLY A 274 -22.25 4.34 7.04
C GLY A 274 -22.30 5.72 7.71
N ARG A 275 -21.27 6.50 7.65
CA ARG A 275 -21.11 7.80 8.34
C ARG A 275 -20.79 8.92 7.35
N THR A 276 -20.95 10.19 7.78
CA THR A 276 -20.58 11.33 6.93
C THR A 276 -19.05 11.54 6.90
N PRO A 277 -18.50 12.15 5.82
CA PRO A 277 -17.08 12.51 5.76
C PRO A 277 -16.62 13.37 6.95
N GLN A 278 -17.45 14.32 7.37
CA GLN A 278 -17.14 15.20 8.50
C GLN A 278 -17.07 14.45 9.83
N TRP A 279 -18.03 13.55 10.06
CA TRP A 279 -18.03 12.69 11.24
C TRP A 279 -16.78 11.80 11.28
N PHE A 280 -16.48 11.14 10.15
CA PHE A 280 -15.30 10.29 10.03
C PHE A 280 -14.01 11.06 10.35
N ARG A 281 -13.85 12.27 9.81
CA ARG A 281 -12.72 13.15 10.12
C ARG A 281 -12.64 13.48 11.61
N ALA A 282 -13.75 13.86 12.22
CA ALA A 282 -13.80 14.24 13.64
C ALA A 282 -13.37 13.08 14.55
N VAL A 283 -13.91 11.88 14.30
CA VAL A 283 -13.56 10.67 15.07
C VAL A 283 -12.10 10.30 14.89
N ALA A 284 -11.62 10.21 13.66
CA ALA A 284 -10.26 9.81 13.36
C ALA A 284 -9.21 10.78 13.91
N ARG A 285 -9.59 12.04 14.13
CA ARG A 285 -8.72 13.08 14.71
C ARG A 285 -8.88 13.26 16.23
N GLY A 286 -9.57 12.33 16.91
CA GLY A 286 -9.70 12.35 18.37
C GLY A 286 -10.70 13.36 18.92
N ALA A 287 -11.52 14.00 18.10
CA ALA A 287 -12.56 14.95 18.53
C ALA A 287 -13.82 14.30 19.13
N THR A 288 -13.76 13.06 19.62
CA THR A 288 -14.89 12.13 19.76
C THR A 288 -15.63 12.19 21.10
N ARG A 289 -15.52 13.21 21.92
CA ARG A 289 -16.41 13.28 23.11
C ARG A 289 -17.68 14.13 22.93
N ALA A 290 -17.78 14.90 21.85
CA ALA A 290 -18.91 15.82 21.61
C ALA A 290 -19.96 15.30 20.60
N ALA A 291 -19.65 14.31 19.79
CA ALA A 291 -20.53 13.87 18.70
C ALA A 291 -21.60 12.82 19.13
N GLU A 292 -21.36 12.08 20.20
CA GLU A 292 -22.31 11.06 20.68
C GLU A 292 -23.49 11.66 21.46
N SER A 293 -23.38 12.92 21.89
CA SER A 293 -24.43 13.62 22.66
C SER A 293 -25.53 14.27 21.79
N THR A 294 -25.36 14.27 20.46
CA THR A 294 -26.29 15.02 19.56
C THR A 294 -27.22 14.12 18.75
N GLU A 295 -27.12 12.80 18.84
CA GLU A 295 -27.92 11.84 18.05
C GLU A 295 -28.94 11.05 18.89
N ASN A 296 -29.51 11.63 19.95
CA ASN A 296 -30.68 11.06 20.58
C ASN A 296 -31.89 12.04 20.49
N PRO A 297 -32.68 12.03 19.41
CA PRO A 297 -33.95 12.69 19.44
C PRO A 297 -34.90 11.81 20.25
N THR A 298 -35.18 12.27 21.45
CA THR A 298 -36.21 11.81 22.38
C THR A 298 -37.53 11.52 21.64
N THR A 299 -37.91 10.26 21.73
CA THR A 299 -39.29 9.82 21.51
C THR A 299 -40.22 10.54 22.49
N ARG A 300 -41.15 11.30 21.99
CA ARG A 300 -42.45 11.56 22.60
C ARG A 300 -43.52 11.64 21.53
#